data_fca47230f6058683f8f0068c4396c62a
#
_entry.id   fca47230f6058683f8f0068c4396c62a
#
_cell.length_a   1.000
_cell.length_b   1.000
_cell.length_c   1.000
_cell.angle_alpha   90.00
_cell.angle_beta   90.00
_cell.angle_gamma   90.00
#
_symmetry.space_group_name_H-M   'P 1'
#
loop_
_entity.id
_entity.type
_entity.pdbx_description
1 polymer ?
#
loop_
_entity_poly.entity_id
_entity_poly.type
_entity_poly.pdbx_seq_one_letter_code
_entity_poly.pdbx_strand_id
1 'polypeptide(L)'
;MPAAPSLRTPFLIVNPKAYLGGAETLQLALLTDELAVQFDIDVVFTAQHAYLVEVAKHTTHLLVTAQHMDPITPGRGMGHTLPEALVEAGAGAVVLNHAEHPMTLAQLDATMRRAEEVGMATIVCADTERQCRAVAQLGPTVMICEPTAAIGTGSMDTGDYIERTTRAVKEIDPSILVIQAAGVTSGADITRVLEQGADGSGGTSGIVAAPDWRAVLVDMLTALRTFKNTH
;
A
#
# COMPACT_ATOMS: atom_id res chain seq x y z
N MET A 1 -19.03 14.61 0.70
CA MET A 1 -18.41 13.28 0.70
C MET A 1 -17.40 13.27 1.84
N PRO A 2 -17.20 12.17 2.57
CA PRO A 2 -16.10 12.10 3.53
C PRO A 2 -14.77 12.30 2.78
N ALA A 3 -13.83 13.02 3.39
CA ALA A 3 -12.51 13.16 2.82
C ALA A 3 -11.78 11.80 2.89
N ALA A 4 -11.04 11.45 1.85
CA ALA A 4 -10.19 10.26 1.89
C ALA A 4 -9.18 10.36 3.04
N PRO A 5 -8.80 9.24 3.67
CA PRO A 5 -7.78 9.24 4.72
C PRO A 5 -6.46 9.82 4.22
N SER A 6 -5.80 10.62 5.07
CA SER A 6 -4.46 11.16 4.81
C SER A 6 -3.41 10.33 5.56
N LEU A 7 -2.23 10.17 4.96
CA LEU A 7 -1.08 9.48 5.56
C LEU A 7 0.01 10.50 5.88
N ARG A 8 0.60 10.40 7.06
CA ARG A 8 1.81 11.16 7.44
C ARG A 8 3.05 10.42 6.93
N THR A 9 3.96 11.14 6.34
CA THR A 9 5.22 10.58 5.84
C THR A 9 6.33 10.64 6.89
N PRO A 10 7.28 9.69 6.90
CA PRO A 10 7.23 8.44 6.16
C PRO A 10 6.27 7.42 6.77
N PHE A 11 5.77 6.48 5.97
CA PHE A 11 4.83 5.45 6.42
C PHE A 11 5.20 4.05 5.94
N LEU A 12 4.63 3.02 6.60
CA LEU A 12 4.86 1.61 6.25
C LEU A 12 3.68 1.05 5.46
N ILE A 13 3.95 0.16 4.51
CA ILE A 13 2.94 -0.74 3.95
C ILE A 13 3.24 -2.19 4.35
N VAL A 14 2.24 -2.88 4.90
CA VAL A 14 2.25 -4.31 5.20
C VAL A 14 1.20 -5.00 4.34
N ASN A 15 1.66 -5.82 3.40
CA ASN A 15 0.79 -6.49 2.44
C ASN A 15 0.93 -8.02 2.54
N PRO A 16 0.09 -8.73 3.30
CA PRO A 16 0.14 -10.18 3.37
C PRO A 16 -0.34 -10.88 2.08
N LYS A 17 -0.86 -10.13 1.09
CA LYS A 17 -1.45 -10.71 -0.14
C LYS A 17 -2.41 -11.86 0.19
N ALA A 18 -2.19 -13.05 -0.38
CA ALA A 18 -2.94 -14.27 -0.16
C ALA A 18 -2.12 -15.36 0.57
N TYR A 19 -1.01 -14.97 1.22
CA TYR A 19 -0.13 -15.94 1.89
C TYR A 19 -0.69 -16.42 3.24
N LEU A 20 -1.48 -15.59 3.94
CA LEU A 20 -1.96 -15.88 5.30
C LEU A 20 -3.45 -16.21 5.31
N GLY A 21 -3.83 -17.15 6.17
CA GLY A 21 -5.23 -17.40 6.52
C GLY A 21 -5.78 -16.31 7.45
N GLY A 22 -7.11 -16.35 7.73
CA GLY A 22 -7.77 -15.30 8.49
C GLY A 22 -7.19 -15.05 9.88
N ALA A 23 -6.91 -16.13 10.63
CA ALA A 23 -6.35 -16.04 11.99
C ALA A 23 -4.93 -15.42 11.98
N GLU A 24 -4.07 -15.82 11.04
CA GLU A 24 -2.72 -15.29 10.90
C GLU A 24 -2.74 -13.85 10.41
N THR A 25 -3.65 -13.51 9.46
CA THR A 25 -3.84 -12.14 8.99
C THR A 25 -4.23 -11.21 10.15
N LEU A 26 -5.17 -11.64 10.99
CA LEU A 26 -5.56 -10.88 12.18
C LEU A 26 -4.41 -10.75 13.18
N GLN A 27 -3.66 -11.82 13.44
CA GLN A 27 -2.50 -11.79 14.33
C GLN A 27 -1.44 -10.78 13.85
N LEU A 28 -1.12 -10.79 12.55
CA LEU A 28 -0.19 -9.82 11.96
C LEU A 28 -0.75 -8.39 12.05
N ALA A 29 -2.04 -8.19 11.80
CA ALA A 29 -2.68 -6.88 11.88
C ALA A 29 -2.63 -6.31 13.31
N LEU A 30 -2.98 -7.11 14.33
CA LEU A 30 -2.92 -6.69 15.73
C LEU A 30 -1.50 -6.30 16.17
N LEU A 31 -0.51 -7.10 15.79
CA LEU A 31 0.89 -6.80 16.06
C LEU A 31 1.32 -5.50 15.37
N THR A 32 0.91 -5.33 14.12
CA THR A 32 1.23 -4.13 13.35
C THR A 32 0.57 -2.88 13.93
N ASP A 33 -0.69 -2.98 14.37
CA ASP A 33 -1.43 -1.88 15.02
C ASP A 33 -0.77 -1.44 16.34
N GLU A 34 -0.39 -2.40 17.19
CA GLU A 34 0.39 -2.13 18.42
C GLU A 34 1.67 -1.36 18.13
N LEU A 35 2.44 -1.84 17.15
CA LEU A 35 3.73 -1.24 16.80
C LEU A 35 3.57 0.12 16.09
N ALA A 36 2.52 0.31 15.28
CA ALA A 36 2.21 1.60 14.66
C ALA A 36 2.04 2.71 15.72
N VAL A 37 1.33 2.42 16.80
CA VAL A 37 1.19 3.31 17.96
C VAL A 37 2.53 3.55 18.64
N GLN A 38 3.25 2.48 18.95
CA GLN A 38 4.52 2.56 19.69
C GLN A 38 5.56 3.43 18.97
N PHE A 39 5.60 3.32 17.63
CA PHE A 39 6.57 4.05 16.81
C PHE A 39 6.02 5.39 16.27
N ASP A 40 4.75 5.71 16.47
CA ASP A 40 4.06 6.88 15.87
C ASP A 40 4.31 6.98 14.35
N ILE A 41 4.08 5.86 13.66
CA ILE A 41 4.20 5.71 12.21
C ILE A 41 2.86 5.24 11.66
N ASP A 42 2.37 5.91 10.60
CA ASP A 42 1.17 5.47 9.92
C ASP A 42 1.45 4.19 9.12
N VAL A 43 0.50 3.27 9.13
CA VAL A 43 0.66 1.99 8.45
C VAL A 43 -0.55 1.69 7.55
N VAL A 44 -0.27 1.45 6.28
CA VAL A 44 -1.21 0.84 5.33
C VAL A 44 -1.15 -0.67 5.53
N PHE A 45 -2.28 -1.28 5.86
CA PHE A 45 -2.39 -2.73 6.01
C PHE A 45 -3.39 -3.29 5.01
N THR A 46 -2.93 -4.09 4.05
CA THR A 46 -3.85 -4.71 3.09
C THR A 46 -4.39 -6.01 3.62
N ALA A 47 -5.64 -6.33 3.29
CA ALA A 47 -6.23 -7.61 3.61
C ALA A 47 -7.10 -8.13 2.45
N GLN A 48 -7.18 -9.46 2.33
CA GLN A 48 -8.19 -10.07 1.45
C GLN A 48 -9.59 -9.66 1.90
N HIS A 49 -10.52 -9.51 0.94
CA HIS A 49 -11.87 -9.02 1.19
C HIS A 49 -12.60 -9.79 2.31
N ALA A 50 -12.37 -11.11 2.39
CA ALA A 50 -12.96 -11.99 3.41
C ALA A 50 -12.52 -11.64 4.86
N TYR A 51 -11.38 -10.92 5.02
CA TYR A 51 -10.80 -10.63 6.34
C TYR A 51 -10.87 -9.15 6.73
N LEU A 52 -11.32 -8.26 5.83
CA LEU A 52 -11.38 -6.81 6.07
C LEU A 52 -12.17 -6.46 7.34
N VAL A 53 -13.37 -7.01 7.48
CA VAL A 53 -14.25 -6.73 8.64
C VAL A 53 -13.56 -7.11 9.95
N GLU A 54 -12.89 -8.26 9.99
CA GLU A 54 -12.22 -8.74 11.18
C GLU A 54 -11.01 -7.89 11.54
N VAL A 55 -10.20 -7.52 10.56
CA VAL A 55 -9.08 -6.60 10.75
C VAL A 55 -9.57 -5.23 11.21
N ALA A 56 -10.53 -4.64 10.51
CA ALA A 56 -11.03 -3.30 10.82
C ALA A 56 -11.69 -3.18 12.21
N LYS A 57 -12.34 -4.25 12.69
CA LYS A 57 -12.96 -4.27 14.02
C LYS A 57 -11.95 -4.32 15.16
N HIS A 58 -10.78 -4.87 14.94
CA HIS A 58 -9.80 -5.15 15.99
C HIS A 58 -8.55 -4.25 15.94
N THR A 59 -8.45 -3.37 14.94
CA THR A 59 -7.35 -2.41 14.80
C THR A 59 -7.88 -0.98 14.76
N THR A 60 -7.08 0.00 15.18
CA THR A 60 -7.52 1.39 15.31
C THR A 60 -6.57 2.40 14.67
N HIS A 61 -5.34 2.02 14.38
CA HIS A 61 -4.28 2.89 13.84
C HIS A 61 -3.82 2.47 12.45
N LEU A 62 -4.36 1.37 11.91
CA LEU A 62 -4.05 0.94 10.55
C LEU A 62 -5.00 1.60 9.55
N LEU A 63 -4.48 2.04 8.43
CA LEU A 63 -5.29 2.28 7.24
C LEU A 63 -5.60 0.92 6.61
N VAL A 64 -6.73 0.33 7.01
CA VAL A 64 -7.19 -0.95 6.48
C VAL A 64 -7.54 -0.78 5.01
N THR A 65 -6.94 -1.60 4.16
CA THR A 65 -6.91 -1.40 2.72
C THR A 65 -7.36 -2.66 1.99
N ALA A 66 -8.32 -2.52 1.09
CA ALA A 66 -8.75 -3.60 0.20
C ALA A 66 -7.71 -3.87 -0.89
N GLN A 67 -7.59 -5.14 -1.34
CA GLN A 67 -6.61 -5.52 -2.36
C GLN A 67 -7.11 -5.30 -3.79
N HIS A 68 -8.39 -5.01 -3.99
CA HIS A 68 -9.03 -4.70 -5.27
C HIS A 68 -10.46 -4.20 -5.06
N MET A 69 -11.03 -3.53 -6.05
CA MET A 69 -12.46 -3.30 -6.20
C MET A 69 -12.84 -3.13 -7.67
N ASP A 70 -14.13 -3.26 -7.98
CA ASP A 70 -14.67 -3.04 -9.33
C ASP A 70 -15.39 -1.69 -9.46
N PRO A 71 -15.45 -1.08 -10.66
CA PRO A 71 -16.11 0.21 -10.89
C PRO A 71 -17.63 0.08 -11.01
N ILE A 72 -18.25 -0.64 -10.09
CA ILE A 72 -19.70 -0.88 -10.09
C ILE A 72 -20.43 -0.04 -9.03
N THR A 73 -21.73 0.10 -9.21
CA THR A 73 -22.66 0.68 -8.24
C THR A 73 -23.61 -0.39 -7.73
N PRO A 74 -24.32 -0.16 -6.61
CA PRO A 74 -25.33 -1.11 -6.11
C PRO A 74 -26.31 -1.54 -7.20
N GLY A 75 -26.43 -2.86 -7.38
CA GLY A 75 -27.28 -3.43 -8.42
C GLY A 75 -26.72 -4.74 -8.99
N ARG A 76 -26.67 -4.83 -10.33
CA ARG A 76 -26.12 -6.01 -11.02
C ARG A 76 -24.60 -6.07 -10.88
N GLY A 77 -24.04 -7.22 -10.50
CA GLY A 77 -22.60 -7.35 -10.31
C GLY A 77 -22.20 -8.61 -9.54
N MET A 78 -22.91 -9.74 -9.81
CA MET A 78 -22.56 -11.00 -9.13
C MET A 78 -21.09 -11.36 -9.40
N GLY A 79 -20.32 -11.59 -8.32
CA GLY A 79 -18.89 -11.90 -8.38
C GLY A 79 -17.96 -10.70 -8.43
N HIS A 80 -18.48 -9.48 -8.61
CA HIS A 80 -17.71 -8.25 -8.52
C HIS A 80 -17.61 -7.72 -7.09
N THR A 81 -16.57 -6.95 -6.82
CA THR A 81 -16.35 -6.31 -5.53
C THR A 81 -16.94 -4.91 -5.52
N LEU A 82 -18.03 -4.73 -4.77
CA LEU A 82 -18.74 -3.46 -4.64
C LEU A 82 -17.97 -2.50 -3.72
N PRO A 83 -17.67 -1.24 -4.13
CA PRO A 83 -16.98 -0.26 -3.31
C PRO A 83 -17.66 0.04 -1.97
N GLU A 84 -18.98 0.21 -1.96
CA GLU A 84 -19.77 0.46 -0.75
C GLU A 84 -19.62 -0.66 0.28
N ALA A 85 -19.57 -1.91 -0.17
CA ALA A 85 -19.36 -3.06 0.72
C ALA A 85 -17.97 -3.07 1.37
N LEU A 86 -16.95 -2.56 0.68
CA LEU A 86 -15.61 -2.40 1.24
C LEU A 86 -15.57 -1.30 2.31
N VAL A 87 -16.23 -0.17 2.07
CA VAL A 87 -16.36 0.91 3.06
C VAL A 87 -17.12 0.41 4.30
N GLU A 88 -18.24 -0.30 4.12
CA GLU A 88 -18.98 -0.94 5.22
C GLU A 88 -18.14 -1.97 5.98
N ALA A 89 -17.23 -2.65 5.30
CA ALA A 89 -16.26 -3.57 5.91
C ALA A 89 -15.12 -2.84 6.67
N GLY A 90 -15.05 -1.51 6.60
CA GLY A 90 -14.07 -0.69 7.29
C GLY A 90 -12.80 -0.39 6.48
N ALA A 91 -12.79 -0.66 5.17
CA ALA A 91 -11.67 -0.26 4.33
C ALA A 91 -11.68 1.25 4.09
N GLY A 92 -10.56 1.92 4.36
CA GLY A 92 -10.33 3.35 4.07
C GLY A 92 -9.57 3.58 2.76
N ALA A 93 -8.98 2.52 2.19
CA ALA A 93 -8.21 2.59 0.95
C ALA A 93 -8.36 1.32 0.11
N VAL A 94 -7.93 1.39 -1.14
CA VAL A 94 -7.90 0.26 -2.05
C VAL A 94 -6.62 0.24 -2.89
N VAL A 95 -6.00 -0.95 -3.04
CA VAL A 95 -4.91 -1.18 -3.99
C VAL A 95 -5.51 -1.51 -5.36
N LEU A 96 -5.01 -0.86 -6.41
CA LEU A 96 -5.46 -1.04 -7.78
C LEU A 96 -4.28 -1.33 -8.72
N ASN A 97 -4.55 -2.05 -9.79
CA ASN A 97 -3.58 -2.33 -10.86
C ASN A 97 -2.29 -3.03 -10.40
N HIS A 98 -2.35 -3.83 -9.34
CA HIS A 98 -1.21 -4.66 -8.95
C HIS A 98 -0.84 -5.64 -10.07
N ALA A 99 0.45 -5.98 -10.20
CA ALA A 99 0.93 -6.90 -11.26
C ALA A 99 0.22 -8.26 -11.27
N GLU A 100 -0.24 -8.73 -10.10
CA GLU A 100 -1.03 -9.97 -9.98
C GLU A 100 -2.52 -9.78 -10.33
N HIS A 101 -3.00 -8.56 -10.48
CA HIS A 101 -4.38 -8.19 -10.84
C HIS A 101 -4.37 -6.92 -11.71
N PRO A 102 -3.83 -6.99 -12.93
CA PRO A 102 -3.68 -5.82 -13.79
C PRO A 102 -5.03 -5.34 -14.34
N MET A 103 -5.13 -4.04 -14.56
CA MET A 103 -6.32 -3.36 -15.06
C MET A 103 -6.01 -2.65 -16.39
N THR A 104 -7.01 -2.53 -17.25
CA THR A 104 -6.91 -1.59 -18.38
C THR A 104 -6.97 -0.16 -17.86
N LEU A 105 -6.39 0.80 -18.60
CA LEU A 105 -6.44 2.21 -18.22
C LEU A 105 -7.87 2.72 -18.00
N ALA A 106 -8.81 2.29 -18.85
CA ALA A 106 -10.21 2.66 -18.73
C ALA A 106 -10.87 2.10 -17.46
N GLN A 107 -10.56 0.86 -17.10
CA GLN A 107 -11.03 0.27 -15.84
C GLN A 107 -10.42 0.99 -14.63
N LEU A 108 -9.12 1.26 -14.67
CA LEU A 108 -8.42 1.96 -13.60
C LEU A 108 -9.02 3.35 -13.34
N ASP A 109 -9.18 4.17 -14.38
CA ASP A 109 -9.79 5.49 -14.28
C ASP A 109 -11.22 5.44 -13.71
N ALA A 110 -12.06 4.52 -14.22
CA ALA A 110 -13.41 4.34 -13.70
C ALA A 110 -13.41 3.89 -12.22
N THR A 111 -12.49 2.99 -11.84
CA THR A 111 -12.40 2.47 -10.47
C THR A 111 -11.89 3.54 -9.50
N MET A 112 -10.93 4.36 -9.90
CA MET A 112 -10.42 5.47 -9.09
C MET A 112 -11.53 6.49 -8.81
N ARG A 113 -12.34 6.87 -9.81
CA ARG A 113 -13.51 7.75 -9.60
C ARG A 113 -14.53 7.14 -8.63
N ARG A 114 -14.77 5.83 -8.73
CA ARG A 114 -15.66 5.16 -7.78
C ARG A 114 -15.10 5.16 -6.36
N ALA A 115 -13.77 4.97 -6.19
CA ALA A 115 -13.13 5.08 -4.89
C ALA A 115 -13.32 6.49 -4.29
N GLU A 116 -13.12 7.53 -5.09
CA GLU A 116 -13.33 8.91 -4.69
C GLU A 116 -14.79 9.18 -4.28
N GLU A 117 -15.78 8.69 -5.06
CA GLU A 117 -17.20 8.83 -4.74
C GLU A 117 -17.58 8.22 -3.39
N VAL A 118 -16.96 7.12 -2.99
CA VAL A 118 -17.21 6.47 -1.69
C VAL A 118 -16.24 6.91 -0.58
N GLY A 119 -15.31 7.83 -0.87
CA GLY A 119 -14.38 8.39 0.11
C GLY A 119 -13.20 7.50 0.46
N MET A 120 -12.81 6.58 -0.42
CA MET A 120 -11.63 5.73 -0.25
C MET A 120 -10.38 6.35 -0.90
N ALA A 121 -9.24 6.24 -0.23
CA ALA A 121 -7.95 6.55 -0.84
C ALA A 121 -7.57 5.48 -1.88
N THR A 122 -6.91 5.90 -2.97
CA THR A 122 -6.44 5.00 -4.01
C THR A 122 -4.94 4.80 -3.91
N ILE A 123 -4.51 3.54 -3.93
CA ILE A 123 -3.09 3.12 -3.95
C ILE A 123 -2.88 2.38 -5.27
N VAL A 124 -2.23 3.02 -6.26
CA VAL A 124 -2.16 2.47 -7.61
C VAL A 124 -0.75 1.99 -7.93
N CYS A 125 -0.65 0.75 -8.41
CA CYS A 125 0.62 0.13 -8.78
C CYS A 125 0.99 0.45 -10.24
N ALA A 126 2.29 0.69 -10.46
CA ALA A 126 2.87 0.86 -11.80
C ALA A 126 4.30 0.30 -11.84
N ASP A 127 4.69 -0.26 -12.99
CA ASP A 127 5.97 -0.95 -13.17
C ASP A 127 7.07 -0.02 -13.72
N THR A 128 6.90 0.49 -14.93
CA THR A 128 7.91 1.28 -15.61
C THR A 128 7.73 2.78 -15.36
N GLU A 129 8.82 3.57 -15.51
CA GLU A 129 8.73 5.04 -15.43
C GLU A 129 7.63 5.61 -16.34
N ARG A 130 7.46 5.06 -17.55
CA ARG A 130 6.38 5.49 -18.47
C ARG A 130 5.00 5.21 -17.92
N GLN A 131 4.81 4.03 -17.28
CA GLN A 131 3.54 3.69 -16.62
C GLN A 131 3.33 4.57 -15.38
N CYS A 132 4.37 4.81 -14.57
CA CYS A 132 4.29 5.72 -13.43
C CYS A 132 3.82 7.12 -13.85
N ARG A 133 4.40 7.69 -14.92
CA ARG A 133 3.98 8.98 -15.48
C ARG A 133 2.52 8.96 -15.97
N ALA A 134 2.11 7.89 -16.66
CA ALA A 134 0.74 7.78 -17.17
C ALA A 134 -0.29 7.67 -16.05
N VAL A 135 -0.01 6.86 -15.02
CA VAL A 135 -0.90 6.66 -13.86
C VAL A 135 -0.96 7.92 -12.99
N ALA A 136 0.16 8.62 -12.80
CA ALA A 136 0.19 9.86 -12.02
C ALA A 136 -0.75 10.94 -12.61
N GLN A 137 -0.98 10.96 -13.94
CA GLN A 137 -1.95 11.86 -14.57
C GLN A 137 -3.41 11.60 -14.16
N LEU A 138 -3.71 10.42 -13.63
CA LEU A 138 -5.04 10.09 -13.10
C LEU A 138 -5.25 10.59 -11.66
N GLY A 139 -4.21 11.08 -10.99
CA GLY A 139 -4.27 11.66 -9.65
C GLY A 139 -4.57 10.66 -8.52
N PRO A 140 -3.87 9.50 -8.40
CA PRO A 140 -4.04 8.61 -7.26
C PRO A 140 -3.56 9.28 -5.97
N THR A 141 -4.10 8.86 -4.82
CA THR A 141 -3.61 9.33 -3.51
C THR A 141 -2.18 8.86 -3.25
N VAL A 142 -1.91 7.60 -3.59
CA VAL A 142 -0.60 6.94 -3.42
C VAL A 142 -0.26 6.15 -4.67
N MET A 143 0.99 6.10 -5.04
CA MET A 143 1.51 5.18 -6.05
C MET A 143 2.49 4.19 -5.45
N ILE A 144 2.38 2.93 -5.83
CA ILE A 144 3.42 1.91 -5.62
C ILE A 144 4.16 1.78 -6.94
N CYS A 145 5.42 2.23 -6.98
CA CYS A 145 6.29 2.05 -8.12
C CYS A 145 7.14 0.80 -7.88
N GLU A 146 6.88 -0.27 -8.63
CA GLU A 146 7.49 -1.56 -8.38
C GLU A 146 7.80 -2.29 -9.69
N PRO A 147 9.08 -2.58 -9.99
CA PRO A 147 9.40 -3.35 -11.19
C PRO A 147 8.88 -4.78 -11.04
N THR A 148 7.97 -5.18 -11.93
CA THR A 148 7.31 -6.49 -11.89
C THR A 148 8.33 -7.65 -11.80
N ALA A 149 9.48 -7.51 -12.46
CA ALA A 149 10.54 -8.52 -12.44
C ALA A 149 11.21 -8.69 -11.06
N ALA A 150 11.10 -7.69 -10.16
CA ALA A 150 11.68 -7.75 -8.82
C ALA A 150 10.71 -8.27 -7.75
N ILE A 151 9.42 -8.41 -8.09
CA ILE A 151 8.40 -8.89 -7.15
C ILE A 151 8.73 -10.32 -6.70
N GLY A 152 8.83 -10.53 -5.39
CA GLY A 152 9.06 -11.85 -4.79
C GLY A 152 10.49 -12.38 -4.90
N THR A 153 11.43 -11.64 -5.48
CA THR A 153 12.83 -12.08 -5.63
C THR A 153 13.67 -11.90 -4.36
N GLY A 154 13.22 -11.04 -3.43
CA GLY A 154 14.00 -10.64 -2.24
C GLY A 154 15.26 -9.82 -2.59
N SER A 155 15.40 -9.36 -3.84
CA SER A 155 16.55 -8.59 -4.32
C SER A 155 16.12 -7.14 -4.58
N MET A 156 16.87 -6.20 -4.03
CA MET A 156 16.73 -4.75 -4.21
C MET A 156 17.76 -4.14 -5.15
N ASP A 157 18.34 -4.88 -6.05
CA ASP A 157 19.21 -4.28 -7.07
C ASP A 157 18.37 -3.59 -8.14
N THR A 158 17.88 -2.40 -7.78
CA THR A 158 17.01 -1.57 -8.62
C THR A 158 17.79 -0.45 -9.35
N GLY A 159 19.12 -0.37 -9.15
CA GLY A 159 19.93 0.72 -9.70
C GLY A 159 19.35 2.09 -9.34
N ASP A 160 19.06 2.91 -10.36
CA ASP A 160 18.45 4.24 -10.24
C ASP A 160 16.91 4.22 -10.36
N TYR A 161 16.28 3.06 -10.38
CA TYR A 161 14.84 2.89 -10.61
C TYR A 161 14.00 3.66 -9.57
N ILE A 162 14.34 3.54 -8.29
CA ILE A 162 13.61 4.19 -7.19
C ILE A 162 13.59 5.70 -7.38
N GLU A 163 14.77 6.31 -7.56
CA GLU A 163 14.90 7.76 -7.75
C GLU A 163 14.16 8.23 -9.01
N ARG A 164 14.33 7.55 -10.14
CA ARG A 164 13.71 7.93 -11.42
C ARG A 164 12.20 7.87 -11.36
N THR A 165 11.63 6.77 -10.84
CA THR A 165 10.17 6.60 -10.78
C THR A 165 9.54 7.52 -9.76
N THR A 166 10.15 7.72 -8.60
CA THR A 166 9.71 8.69 -7.60
C THR A 166 9.70 10.11 -8.18
N ARG A 167 10.80 10.55 -8.78
CA ARG A 167 10.89 11.85 -9.46
C ARG A 167 9.85 11.98 -10.57
N ALA A 168 9.66 10.96 -11.40
CA ALA A 168 8.70 10.96 -12.49
C ALA A 168 7.25 11.19 -12.03
N VAL A 169 6.88 10.67 -10.87
CA VAL A 169 5.56 10.90 -10.24
C VAL A 169 5.49 12.32 -9.68
N LYS A 170 6.48 12.73 -8.89
CA LYS A 170 6.51 14.04 -8.22
C LYS A 170 6.59 15.23 -9.20
N GLU A 171 7.16 15.05 -10.38
CA GLU A 171 7.17 16.06 -11.46
C GLU A 171 5.76 16.31 -12.04
N ILE A 172 4.86 15.34 -11.96
CA ILE A 172 3.47 15.46 -12.44
C ILE A 172 2.60 16.04 -11.35
N ASP A 173 2.62 15.44 -10.16
CA ASP A 173 1.91 15.94 -9.00
C ASP A 173 2.70 15.64 -7.71
N PRO A 174 3.28 16.66 -7.06
CA PRO A 174 4.05 16.48 -5.83
C PRO A 174 3.21 16.01 -4.63
N SER A 175 1.89 16.10 -4.69
CA SER A 175 0.99 15.64 -3.63
C SER A 175 0.77 14.12 -3.62
N ILE A 176 1.02 13.44 -4.76
CA ILE A 176 0.93 11.98 -4.83
C ILE A 176 2.05 11.37 -3.97
N LEU A 177 1.69 10.57 -2.99
CA LEU A 177 2.65 9.84 -2.17
C LEU A 177 3.22 8.64 -2.93
N VAL A 178 4.52 8.38 -2.80
CA VAL A 178 5.19 7.30 -3.53
C VAL A 178 5.72 6.24 -2.56
N ILE A 179 5.30 5.00 -2.78
CA ILE A 179 5.84 3.80 -2.13
C ILE A 179 6.79 3.09 -3.08
N GLN A 180 7.91 2.65 -2.53
CA GLN A 180 8.85 1.73 -3.19
C GLN A 180 9.01 0.51 -2.27
N ALA A 181 8.59 -0.68 -2.73
CA ALA A 181 8.45 -1.85 -1.86
C ALA A 181 9.10 -3.13 -2.42
N ALA A 182 9.59 -3.11 -3.66
CA ALA A 182 10.20 -4.28 -4.29
C ALA A 182 11.47 -4.73 -3.57
N GLY A 183 11.48 -5.97 -3.09
CA GLY A 183 12.66 -6.59 -2.49
C GLY A 183 13.05 -6.06 -1.10
N VAL A 184 12.23 -5.23 -0.47
CA VAL A 184 12.46 -4.72 0.89
C VAL A 184 12.31 -5.85 1.92
N THR A 185 13.34 -6.06 2.74
CA THR A 185 13.39 -7.12 3.75
C THR A 185 13.88 -6.66 5.12
N SER A 186 14.41 -5.43 5.23
CA SER A 186 15.05 -4.91 6.43
C SER A 186 14.86 -3.41 6.63
N GLY A 187 15.17 -2.90 7.82
CA GLY A 187 15.23 -1.47 8.12
C GLY A 187 16.29 -0.73 7.29
N ALA A 188 17.41 -1.39 6.95
CA ALA A 188 18.41 -0.80 6.06
C ALA A 188 17.87 -0.56 4.64
N ASP A 189 17.03 -1.48 4.14
CA ASP A 189 16.35 -1.29 2.85
C ASP A 189 15.36 -0.13 2.92
N ILE A 190 14.59 -0.02 4.01
CA ILE A 190 13.68 1.13 4.26
C ILE A 190 14.47 2.45 4.19
N THR A 191 15.57 2.57 4.95
CA THR A 191 16.40 3.78 4.95
C THR A 191 16.85 4.15 3.54
N ARG A 192 17.38 3.20 2.78
CA ARG A 192 17.84 3.42 1.40
C ARG A 192 16.74 3.90 0.47
N VAL A 193 15.53 3.35 0.60
CA VAL A 193 14.37 3.73 -0.20
C VAL A 193 13.95 5.18 0.10
N LEU A 194 13.92 5.56 1.37
CA LEU A 194 13.56 6.91 1.79
C LEU A 194 14.61 7.95 1.37
N GLU A 195 15.90 7.62 1.48
CA GLU A 195 17.01 8.47 1.00
C GLU A 195 16.96 8.74 -0.51
N GLN A 196 16.30 7.87 -1.28
CA GLN A 196 16.05 8.05 -2.71
C GLN A 196 14.71 8.78 -3.00
N GLY A 197 14.07 9.35 -1.98
CA GLY A 197 12.95 10.27 -2.09
C GLY A 197 11.56 9.65 -2.01
N ALA A 198 11.42 8.36 -1.72
CA ALA A 198 10.10 7.76 -1.50
C ALA A 198 9.45 8.28 -0.19
N ASP A 199 8.13 8.36 -0.19
CA ASP A 199 7.34 8.79 0.98
C ASP A 199 7.02 7.64 1.94
N GLY A 200 7.10 6.40 1.45
CA GLY A 200 6.84 5.20 2.23
C GLY A 200 7.51 3.96 1.64
N SER A 201 7.57 2.92 2.44
CA SER A 201 8.14 1.64 2.04
C SER A 201 7.55 0.48 2.85
N GLY A 202 7.96 -0.75 2.58
CA GLY A 202 7.49 -1.95 3.24
C GLY A 202 7.38 -3.12 2.26
N GLY A 203 6.41 -4.00 2.44
CA GLY A 203 6.26 -5.08 1.48
C GLY A 203 5.50 -6.30 1.96
N THR A 204 5.75 -7.42 1.29
CA THR A 204 5.12 -8.72 1.54
C THR A 204 6.10 -9.74 2.08
N SER A 205 6.98 -10.27 1.21
CA SER A 205 7.81 -11.44 1.51
C SER A 205 8.79 -11.23 2.66
N GLY A 206 9.40 -10.04 2.75
CA GLY A 206 10.30 -9.69 3.83
C GLY A 206 9.63 -9.72 5.21
N ILE A 207 8.31 -9.53 5.27
CA ILE A 207 7.54 -9.58 6.52
C ILE A 207 6.93 -10.97 6.70
N VAL A 208 6.13 -11.41 5.73
CA VAL A 208 5.30 -12.63 5.87
C VAL A 208 6.14 -13.90 6.02
N ALA A 209 7.28 -13.98 5.32
CA ALA A 209 8.19 -15.12 5.40
C ALA A 209 9.20 -15.04 6.56
N ALA A 210 9.23 -13.93 7.31
CA ALA A 210 10.12 -13.78 8.44
C ALA A 210 9.74 -14.78 9.56
N PRO A 211 10.74 -15.41 10.21
CA PRO A 211 10.48 -16.33 11.31
C PRO A 211 9.94 -15.62 12.57
N ASP A 212 10.17 -14.32 12.68
CA ASP A 212 9.68 -13.45 13.76
C ASP A 212 9.17 -12.13 13.17
N TRP A 213 7.85 -12.01 13.05
CA TRP A 213 7.19 -10.81 12.52
C TRP A 213 7.47 -9.56 13.39
N ARG A 214 7.55 -9.72 14.71
CA ARG A 214 7.82 -8.60 15.62
C ARG A 214 9.22 -8.03 15.35
N ALA A 215 10.20 -8.88 15.24
CA ALA A 215 11.58 -8.44 15.03
C ALA A 215 11.73 -7.65 13.72
N VAL A 216 11.18 -8.14 12.60
CA VAL A 216 11.28 -7.44 11.30
C VAL A 216 10.47 -6.15 11.28
N LEU A 217 9.27 -6.13 11.86
CA LEU A 217 8.45 -4.91 11.94
C LEU A 217 9.11 -3.84 12.82
N VAL A 218 9.68 -4.22 13.95
CA VAL A 218 10.44 -3.30 14.82
C VAL A 218 11.66 -2.72 14.09
N ASP A 219 12.41 -3.53 13.34
CA ASP A 219 13.54 -3.08 12.54
C ASP A 219 13.11 -2.05 11.48
N MET A 220 12.07 -2.35 10.71
CA MET A 220 11.51 -1.46 9.68
C MET A 220 10.95 -0.16 10.27
N LEU A 221 10.16 -0.25 11.34
CA LEU A 221 9.56 0.92 12.00
C LEU A 221 10.62 1.80 12.69
N THR A 222 11.70 1.20 13.20
CA THR A 222 12.85 1.94 13.75
C THR A 222 13.51 2.78 12.67
N ALA A 223 13.71 2.23 11.47
CA ALA A 223 14.27 2.95 10.34
C ALA A 223 13.39 4.14 9.92
N LEU A 224 12.06 3.91 9.76
CA LEU A 224 11.08 4.97 9.46
C LEU A 224 11.08 6.07 10.53
N ARG A 225 11.06 5.70 11.82
CA ARG A 225 11.08 6.65 12.92
C ARG A 225 12.36 7.46 12.99
N THR A 226 13.50 6.82 12.74
CA THR A 226 14.79 7.51 12.67
C THR A 226 14.81 8.53 11.54
N PHE A 227 14.37 8.14 10.35
CA PHE A 227 14.28 9.04 9.19
C PHE A 227 13.34 10.23 9.47
N LYS A 228 12.13 9.99 10.01
CA LYS A 228 11.17 11.04 10.42
C LYS A 228 11.76 12.08 11.38
N ASN A 229 12.65 11.67 12.26
CA ASN A 229 13.25 12.56 13.26
C ASN A 229 14.43 13.37 12.73
N THR A 230 14.99 12.99 11.58
CA THR A 230 16.18 13.61 10.99
C THR A 230 15.90 14.49 9.78
N HIS A 231 14.70 14.38 9.21
CA HIS A 231 14.23 15.13 8.04
C HIS A 231 12.89 15.80 8.30
#